data_2bb566e6595415750cb87b06406a4d5d
#
_entry.id   2bb566e6595415750cb87b06406a4d5d
#
_cell.length_a   1.000
_cell.length_b   1.000
_cell.length_c   1.000
_cell.angle_alpha   90.00
_cell.angle_beta   90.00
_cell.angle_gamma   90.00
#
_symmetry.space_group_name_H-M   'P 1'
#
loop_
_entity.id
_entity.type
_entity.pdbx_description
1 polymer ?
#
loop_
_entity_poly.entity_id
_entity_poly.type
_entity_poly.pdbx_seq_one_letter_code
_entity_poly.pdbx_strand_id
1 'polypeptide(L)'
;MTNRMRIGGVPEHFNLPWKLAIADNAFAGTGLDVEFIDYPGGTGAMTAALRDHELEVAIVLTEGAVLDILSGSDNRLVSIYVESPLVWGIHVAAGGPVTAVNEGQRVAISRFG
;
A
#
# COMPACT_ATOMS: atom_id res chain seq x y z
N MET A 1 17.93 -14.90 19.16
CA MET A 1 16.63 -14.16 19.20
C MET A 1 16.26 -13.76 17.79
N THR A 2 15.04 -14.00 17.40
CA THR A 2 14.48 -13.50 16.14
C THR A 2 13.75 -12.20 16.38
N ASN A 3 13.94 -11.22 15.50
CA ASN A 3 13.17 -9.98 15.51
C ASN A 3 11.94 -10.16 14.62
N ARG A 4 10.77 -10.04 15.21
CA ARG A 4 9.52 -10.09 14.44
C ARG A 4 9.40 -8.84 13.57
N MET A 5 9.06 -9.03 12.31
CA MET A 5 8.83 -7.96 11.33
C MET A 5 7.48 -8.18 10.64
N ARG A 6 6.48 -7.39 11.00
CA ARG A 6 5.16 -7.42 10.40
C ARG A 6 5.12 -6.40 9.26
N ILE A 7 4.85 -6.90 8.06
CA ILE A 7 4.78 -6.11 6.83
C ILE A 7 3.34 -6.06 6.38
N GLY A 8 2.77 -4.86 6.30
CA GLY A 8 1.42 -4.65 5.80
C GLY A 8 1.39 -4.30 4.32
N GLY A 9 0.43 -4.82 3.59
CA GLY A 9 0.18 -4.47 2.21
C GLY A 9 -1.26 -4.76 1.79
N VAL A 10 -1.72 -4.13 0.72
CA VAL A 10 -3.03 -4.47 0.14
C VAL A 10 -2.98 -5.85 -0.52
N PRO A 11 -4.11 -6.59 -0.54
CA PRO A 11 -4.15 -7.93 -1.15
C PRO A 11 -4.17 -7.85 -2.68
N GLU A 12 -3.08 -7.37 -3.27
CA GLU A 12 -2.91 -7.18 -4.71
C GLU A 12 -1.67 -7.91 -5.22
N HIS A 13 -1.60 -8.12 -6.54
CA HIS A 13 -0.60 -8.97 -7.19
C HIS A 13 0.86 -8.52 -6.95
N PHE A 14 1.11 -7.22 -6.83
CA PHE A 14 2.47 -6.72 -6.61
C PHE A 14 3.02 -7.06 -5.22
N ASN A 15 2.19 -7.53 -4.29
CA ASN A 15 2.61 -8.04 -2.99
C ASN A 15 2.84 -9.57 -2.96
N LEU A 16 2.61 -10.27 -4.08
CA LEU A 16 2.90 -11.70 -4.20
C LEU A 16 4.37 -12.05 -3.88
N PRO A 17 5.39 -11.27 -4.27
CA PRO A 17 6.78 -11.58 -3.95
C PRO A 17 7.05 -11.78 -2.45
N TRP A 18 6.39 -11.03 -1.57
CA TRP A 18 6.49 -11.23 -0.12
C TRP A 18 5.97 -12.60 0.33
N LYS A 19 4.80 -12.97 -0.18
CA LYS A 19 4.16 -14.25 0.15
C LYS A 19 5.00 -15.44 -0.35
N LEU A 20 5.58 -15.33 -1.54
CA LEU A 20 6.48 -16.34 -2.09
C LEU A 20 7.78 -16.44 -1.28
N ALA A 21 8.42 -15.32 -0.97
CA ALA A 21 9.65 -15.30 -0.19
C ALA A 21 9.47 -15.92 1.20
N ILE A 22 8.33 -15.66 1.86
CA ILE A 22 8.01 -16.26 3.16
C ILE A 22 7.79 -17.77 3.00
N ALA A 23 7.02 -18.20 1.99
CA ALA A 23 6.76 -19.62 1.72
C ALA A 23 8.04 -20.41 1.41
N ASP A 24 9.00 -19.76 0.75
CA ASP A 24 10.30 -20.35 0.38
C ASP A 24 11.36 -20.23 1.50
N ASN A 25 10.97 -19.77 2.69
CA ASN A 25 11.89 -19.52 3.80
C ASN A 25 13.09 -18.61 3.46
N ALA A 26 12.90 -17.62 2.57
CA ALA A 26 13.98 -16.74 2.11
C ALA A 26 14.62 -15.93 3.24
N PHE A 27 13.95 -15.78 4.37
CA PHE A 27 14.45 -15.08 5.55
C PHE A 27 15.16 -16.00 6.57
N ALA A 28 15.30 -17.29 6.25
CA ALA A 28 15.99 -18.23 7.13
C ALA A 28 17.45 -17.80 7.38
N GLY A 29 17.88 -17.81 8.63
CA GLY A 29 19.23 -17.41 9.03
C GLY A 29 19.49 -15.91 9.07
N THR A 30 18.53 -15.05 8.71
CA THR A 30 18.67 -13.58 8.80
C THR A 30 18.43 -13.03 10.20
N GLY A 31 17.87 -13.83 11.12
CA GLY A 31 17.41 -13.36 12.42
C GLY A 31 16.08 -12.61 12.39
N LEU A 32 15.39 -12.61 11.25
CA LEU A 32 14.08 -12.01 11.09
C LEU A 32 12.99 -13.08 11.04
N ASP A 33 11.90 -12.84 11.77
CA ASP A 33 10.65 -13.56 11.67
C ASP A 33 9.66 -12.67 10.93
N VAL A 34 9.54 -12.89 9.63
CA VAL A 34 8.78 -12.02 8.70
C VAL A 34 7.36 -12.55 8.52
N GLU A 35 6.39 -11.68 8.79
CA GLU A 35 4.97 -11.94 8.57
C GLU A 35 4.41 -10.89 7.62
N PHE A 36 3.65 -11.31 6.60
CA PHE A 36 2.92 -10.42 5.71
C PHE A 36 1.44 -10.41 6.07
N ILE A 37 0.88 -9.22 6.31
CA ILE A 37 -0.50 -9.01 6.73
C ILE A 37 -1.25 -8.25 5.65
N ASP A 38 -2.36 -8.81 5.19
CA ASP A 38 -3.24 -8.17 4.21
C ASP A 38 -4.05 -7.04 4.86
N TYR A 39 -3.94 -5.83 4.28
CA TYR A 39 -4.67 -4.63 4.69
C TYR A 39 -5.61 -4.15 3.57
N PRO A 40 -6.82 -4.71 3.45
CA PRO A 40 -7.78 -4.28 2.43
C PRO A 40 -8.24 -2.82 2.61
N GLY A 41 -8.06 -2.25 3.79
CA GLY A 41 -8.35 -0.84 4.09
C GLY A 41 -7.39 0.17 3.44
N GLY A 42 -6.30 -0.30 2.83
CA GLY A 42 -5.37 0.54 2.05
C GLY A 42 -4.40 1.37 2.90
N THR A 43 -3.84 2.40 2.28
CA THR A 43 -2.77 3.23 2.84
C THR A 43 -3.14 3.86 4.18
N GLY A 44 -4.33 4.41 4.31
CA GLY A 44 -4.76 5.04 5.55
C GLY A 44 -4.81 4.08 6.75
N ALA A 45 -5.29 2.85 6.55
CA ALA A 45 -5.30 1.83 7.59
C ALA A 45 -3.87 1.39 7.96
N MET A 46 -2.98 1.27 6.98
CA MET A 46 -1.59 0.85 7.22
C MET A 46 -0.77 1.94 7.91
N THR A 47 -0.94 3.21 7.56
CA THR A 47 -0.26 4.31 8.25
C THR A 47 -0.71 4.44 9.71
N ALA A 48 -1.99 4.19 9.99
CA ALA A 48 -2.49 4.08 11.36
C ALA A 48 -1.84 2.91 12.11
N ALA A 49 -1.79 1.72 11.50
CA ALA A 49 -1.17 0.54 12.09
C ALA A 49 0.33 0.71 12.38
N LEU A 50 1.05 1.48 11.55
CA LEU A 50 2.44 1.86 11.83
C LEU A 50 2.55 2.75 13.08
N ARG A 51 1.68 3.78 13.20
CA ARG A 51 1.65 4.67 14.38
C ARG A 51 1.30 3.92 15.66
N ASP A 52 0.44 2.93 15.55
CA ASP A 52 -0.02 2.11 16.68
C ASP A 52 0.93 0.93 16.99
N HIS A 53 2.06 0.84 16.27
CA HIS A 53 3.05 -0.24 16.40
C HIS A 53 2.47 -1.64 16.14
N GLU A 54 1.44 -1.74 15.34
CA GLU A 54 0.89 -3.01 14.85
C GLU A 54 1.66 -3.55 13.64
N LEU A 55 2.36 -2.67 12.92
CA LEU A 55 3.28 -2.98 11.81
C LEU A 55 4.64 -2.35 12.04
N GLU A 56 5.69 -3.00 11.56
CA GLU A 56 7.03 -2.43 11.43
C GLU A 56 7.26 -1.80 10.05
N VAL A 57 6.63 -2.35 9.01
CA VAL A 57 6.77 -1.91 7.62
C VAL A 57 5.40 -1.92 6.94
N ALA A 58 5.15 -0.96 6.07
CA ALA A 58 3.95 -0.94 5.24
C ALA A 58 4.30 -0.60 3.79
N ILE A 59 3.62 -1.26 2.85
CA ILE A 59 3.70 -0.98 1.42
C ILE A 59 2.48 -0.16 1.05
N VAL A 60 2.71 1.12 0.83
CA VAL A 60 1.67 2.14 0.72
C VAL A 60 1.86 3.00 -0.51
N LEU A 61 0.81 3.69 -0.91
CA LEU A 61 0.90 4.71 -1.94
C LEU A 61 1.77 5.88 -1.47
N THR A 62 2.62 6.38 -2.35
CA THR A 62 3.59 7.44 -2.03
C THR A 62 2.91 8.70 -1.52
N GLU A 63 1.84 9.15 -2.17
CA GLU A 63 1.10 10.34 -1.78
C GLU A 63 0.48 10.21 -0.38
N GLY A 64 -0.05 9.04 -0.03
CA GLY A 64 -0.60 8.78 1.30
C GLY A 64 0.48 8.76 2.38
N ALA A 65 1.65 8.17 2.09
CA ALA A 65 2.79 8.18 3.00
C ALA A 65 3.33 9.60 3.24
N VAL A 66 3.46 10.39 2.17
CA VAL A 66 3.90 11.79 2.28
C VAL A 66 2.91 12.62 3.09
N LEU A 67 1.61 12.46 2.85
CA LEU A 67 0.58 13.17 3.62
C LEU A 67 0.63 12.80 5.11
N ASP A 68 0.81 11.53 5.43
CA ASP A 68 0.94 11.06 6.82
C ASP A 68 2.13 11.70 7.53
N ILE A 69 3.30 11.73 6.88
CA ILE A 69 4.51 12.36 7.41
C ILE A 69 4.33 13.87 7.58
N LEU A 70 3.78 14.56 6.58
CA LEU A 70 3.50 16.00 6.66
C LEU A 70 2.47 16.35 7.74
N SER A 71 1.62 15.40 8.11
CA SER A 71 0.67 15.55 9.21
C SER A 71 1.29 15.31 10.59
N GLY A 72 2.60 15.10 10.67
CA GLY A 72 3.34 14.97 11.93
C GLY A 72 3.60 13.55 12.41
N SER A 73 3.42 12.56 11.55
CA SER A 73 3.79 11.17 11.86
C SER A 73 5.31 10.99 11.90
N ASP A 74 5.79 10.11 12.77
CA ASP A 74 7.20 9.68 12.84
C ASP A 74 7.57 8.61 11.80
N ASN A 75 6.61 8.22 10.95
CA ASN A 75 6.84 7.26 9.88
C ASN A 75 7.88 7.78 8.88
N ARG A 76 8.62 6.86 8.26
CA ARG A 76 9.69 7.20 7.31
C ARG A 76 9.57 6.39 6.03
N LEU A 77 9.86 7.05 4.91
CA LEU A 77 10.04 6.37 3.62
C LEU A 77 11.45 5.75 3.61
N VAL A 78 11.54 4.44 3.43
CA VAL A 78 12.82 3.72 3.45
C VAL A 78 13.24 3.22 2.07
N SER A 79 12.30 3.01 1.16
CA SER A 79 12.59 2.54 -0.20
C SER A 79 11.41 2.75 -1.13
N ILE A 80 11.67 2.70 -2.44
CA ILE A 80 10.65 2.57 -3.49
C ILE A 80 10.49 1.09 -3.78
N TYR A 81 9.27 0.59 -3.63
CA TYR A 81 8.95 -0.82 -3.87
C TYR A 81 8.55 -1.10 -5.33
N VAL A 82 7.74 -0.23 -5.92
CA VAL A 82 7.35 -0.28 -7.33
C VAL A 82 7.78 1.03 -7.99
N GLU A 83 8.71 0.95 -8.93
CA GLU A 83 9.29 2.13 -9.60
C GLU A 83 8.44 2.62 -10.78
N SER A 84 7.69 1.72 -11.42
CA SER A 84 6.80 2.10 -12.52
C SER A 84 5.58 2.86 -12.01
N PRO A 85 5.18 3.96 -12.66
CA PRO A 85 3.96 4.68 -12.28
C PRO A 85 2.73 3.80 -12.49
N LEU A 86 1.73 3.98 -11.64
CA LEU A 86 0.41 3.38 -11.84
C LEU A 86 -0.28 4.04 -13.03
N VAL A 87 -0.88 3.21 -13.89
CA VAL A 87 -1.66 3.67 -15.03
C VAL A 87 -3.14 3.39 -14.74
N TRP A 88 -3.92 4.45 -14.56
CA TRP A 88 -5.33 4.37 -14.24
C TRP A 88 -6.19 4.65 -15.47
N GLY A 89 -7.22 3.83 -15.67
CA GLY A 89 -8.26 4.11 -16.64
C GLY A 89 -9.37 4.97 -16.04
N ILE A 90 -9.82 5.97 -16.79
CA ILE A 90 -11.06 6.70 -16.49
C ILE A 90 -12.14 6.09 -17.35
N HIS A 91 -13.12 5.45 -16.72
CA HIS A 91 -14.14 4.67 -17.40
C HIS A 91 -15.52 5.37 -17.27
N VAL A 92 -16.26 5.36 -18.36
CA VAL A 92 -17.64 5.84 -18.41
C VAL A 92 -18.55 4.79 -19.03
N ALA A 93 -19.85 4.90 -18.83
CA ALA A 93 -20.79 3.98 -19.45
C ALA A 93 -20.74 4.10 -20.98
N ALA A 94 -20.68 2.96 -21.67
CA ALA A 94 -20.74 2.92 -23.13
C ALA A 94 -22.07 3.51 -23.62
N GLY A 95 -22.01 4.45 -24.57
CA GLY A 95 -23.18 5.17 -25.06
C GLY A 95 -23.79 6.20 -24.10
N GLY A 96 -23.14 6.45 -22.96
CA GLY A 96 -23.55 7.48 -22.01
C GLY A 96 -23.24 8.91 -22.49
N PRO A 97 -23.75 9.93 -21.80
CA PRO A 97 -23.60 11.33 -22.21
C PRO A 97 -22.21 11.91 -21.94
N VAL A 98 -21.38 11.21 -21.18
CA VAL A 98 -20.04 11.69 -20.80
C VAL A 98 -19.03 11.24 -21.85
N THR A 99 -18.49 12.20 -22.61
CA THR A 99 -17.49 11.96 -23.67
C THR A 99 -16.11 12.54 -23.34
N ALA A 100 -16.03 13.38 -22.30
CA ALA A 100 -14.79 14.00 -21.83
C ALA A 100 -14.86 14.27 -20.32
N VAL A 101 -13.70 14.41 -19.68
CA VAL A 101 -13.63 14.83 -18.27
C VAL A 101 -13.79 16.35 -18.24
N ASN A 102 -14.84 16.82 -17.56
CA ASN A 102 -15.15 18.23 -17.41
C ASN A 102 -15.24 18.61 -15.93
N GLU A 103 -15.08 19.90 -15.65
CA GLU A 103 -15.23 20.44 -14.30
C GLU A 103 -16.66 20.21 -13.77
N GLY A 104 -16.77 19.92 -12.48
CA GLY A 104 -18.05 19.71 -11.80
C GLY A 104 -18.65 18.30 -11.97
N GLN A 105 -18.01 17.40 -12.69
CA GLN A 105 -18.43 16.00 -12.78
C GLN A 105 -18.13 15.25 -11.48
N ARG A 106 -19.02 14.33 -11.11
CA ARG A 106 -18.77 13.41 -10.00
C ARG A 106 -18.00 12.21 -10.51
N VAL A 107 -16.90 11.89 -9.83
CA VAL A 107 -16.03 10.76 -10.13
C VAL A 107 -16.12 9.74 -8.99
N ALA A 108 -16.32 8.48 -9.34
CA ALA A 108 -16.25 7.38 -8.38
C ALA A 108 -14.81 6.83 -8.32
N ILE A 109 -14.33 6.61 -7.13
CA ILE A 109 -13.05 5.97 -6.88
C ILE A 109 -13.24 4.77 -5.94
N SER A 110 -12.35 3.80 -5.99
CA SER A 110 -12.48 2.57 -5.19
C SER A 110 -12.32 2.84 -3.70
N ARG A 111 -11.41 3.72 -3.32
CA ARG A 111 -11.13 4.16 -1.95
C ARG A 111 -10.17 5.35 -1.96
N PHE A 112 -10.12 6.07 -0.87
CA PHE A 112 -9.03 7.02 -0.63
C PHE A 112 -7.77 6.22 -0.22
N GLY A 113 -6.66 6.51 -0.85
CA GLY A 113 -5.36 5.92 -0.54
C GLY A 113 -4.82 6.33 0.81
#